data_7e7033112e12de6fe45011f3d19903f6
#
_entry.id   7e7033112e12de6fe45011f3d19903f6
#
_cell.length_a   1.000
_cell.length_b   1.000
_cell.length_c   1.000
_cell.angle_alpha   90.00
_cell.angle_beta   90.00
_cell.angle_gamma   90.00
#
_symmetry.space_group_name_H-M   'P 1'
#
loop_
_entity.id
_entity.type
_entity.pdbx_description
1 polymer ?
#
loop_
_entity_poly.entity_id
_entity_poly.type
_entity_poly.pdbx_seq_one_letter_code
_entity_poly.pdbx_strand_id
1 'polypeptide(L)'
;QKLITNSFYAKVLAVKRVITNKGKNTPGIDGDIWSTDEDKIQAVYNLTTSSYKAKPLKRTYIEKYGKKEKRPLGIPTMTDRAMQGLQLLALAPIAETTADKVSFGFRQNRCAQDAMEYMFKLLSRKTSPEWILEGDIKGCFDNISHDWMLENIPSDKRIMRQFLRCGYVENKRLFPTTEGSPQGGLISPTYANMTLDGLER
;
A
#
# COMPACT_ATOMS: atom_id res chain seq x y z
N GLN A 1 3.91 -17.16 5.03
CA GLN A 1 3.74 -15.80 5.59
C GLN A 1 4.09 -15.74 7.08
N LYS A 2 3.56 -16.63 7.93
CA LYS A 2 3.82 -16.64 9.39
C LYS A 2 5.30 -16.66 9.75
N LEU A 3 6.13 -17.42 9.04
CA LEU A 3 7.59 -17.45 9.28
C LEU A 3 8.22 -16.09 9.06
N ILE A 4 7.84 -15.38 7.99
CA ILE A 4 8.35 -14.04 7.68
C ILE A 4 7.89 -13.03 8.72
N THR A 5 6.59 -12.97 9.01
CA THR A 5 6.04 -11.97 9.93
C THR A 5 6.49 -12.15 11.39
N ASN A 6 6.96 -13.33 11.76
CA ASN A 6 7.55 -13.61 13.07
C ASN A 6 9.09 -13.49 13.09
N SER A 7 9.73 -13.37 11.93
CA SER A 7 11.20 -13.26 11.83
C SER A 7 11.69 -11.92 12.38
N PHE A 8 12.69 -11.97 13.25
CA PHE A 8 13.38 -10.79 13.75
C PHE A 8 13.94 -9.93 12.61
N TYR A 9 14.61 -10.57 11.65
CA TYR A 9 15.20 -9.86 10.50
C TYR A 9 14.14 -9.18 9.61
N ALA A 10 12.99 -9.80 9.42
CA ALA A 10 11.89 -9.17 8.67
C ALA A 10 11.33 -7.94 9.40
N LYS A 11 11.24 -7.97 10.73
CA LYS A 11 10.88 -6.82 11.54
C LYS A 11 11.90 -5.68 11.42
N VAL A 12 13.20 -6.01 11.46
CA VAL A 12 14.29 -5.04 11.22
C VAL A 12 14.15 -4.39 9.83
N LEU A 13 13.91 -5.18 8.79
CA LEU A 13 13.71 -4.67 7.43
C LEU A 13 12.47 -3.77 7.33
N ALA A 14 11.37 -4.14 7.99
CA ALA A 14 10.15 -3.36 8.01
C ALA A 14 10.37 -1.99 8.69
N VAL A 15 11.03 -1.97 9.85
CA VAL A 15 11.40 -0.73 10.55
C VAL A 15 12.38 0.09 9.72
N LYS A 16 13.42 -0.54 9.16
CA LYS A 16 14.40 0.11 8.28
C LYS A 16 13.70 0.84 7.12
N ARG A 17 12.73 0.19 6.47
CA ARG A 17 11.95 0.79 5.37
C ARG A 17 11.24 2.09 5.79
N VAL A 18 10.72 2.14 7.01
CA VAL A 18 10.03 3.34 7.54
C VAL A 18 11.01 4.48 7.80
N ILE A 19 12.15 4.21 8.44
CA ILE A 19 13.13 5.23 8.82
C ILE A 19 14.00 5.73 7.66
N THR A 20 14.01 5.02 6.53
CA THR A 20 14.74 5.44 5.31
C THR A 20 13.83 6.08 4.26
N ASN A 21 12.50 6.02 4.43
CA ASN A 21 11.53 6.60 3.53
C ASN A 21 11.55 8.15 3.60
N LYS A 22 11.14 8.82 2.50
CA LYS A 22 10.97 10.29 2.46
C LYS A 22 10.02 10.81 3.55
N GLY A 23 9.03 10.01 3.96
CA GLY A 23 8.08 10.33 5.02
C GLY A 23 8.55 10.04 6.44
N LYS A 24 9.83 9.70 6.68
CA LYS A 24 10.38 9.31 8.00
C LYS A 24 10.15 10.35 9.11
N ASN A 25 10.07 11.63 8.75
CA ASN A 25 9.87 12.72 9.69
C ASN A 25 8.40 13.21 9.74
N THR A 26 7.47 12.48 9.13
CA THR A 26 6.05 12.83 9.11
C THR A 26 5.30 11.94 10.12
N PRO A 27 4.87 12.46 11.28
CA PRO A 27 4.18 11.67 12.28
C PRO A 27 2.76 11.32 11.85
N GLY A 28 2.25 10.21 12.38
CA GLY A 28 0.84 9.85 12.30
C GLY A 28 -0.03 10.68 13.25
N ILE A 29 -1.15 10.10 13.66
CA ILE A 29 -2.10 10.74 14.60
C ILE A 29 -1.53 10.84 16.03
N ASP A 30 -0.61 9.96 16.39
CA ASP A 30 0.05 9.89 17.70
C ASP A 30 1.15 10.94 17.88
N GLY A 31 1.64 11.53 16.80
CA GLY A 31 2.74 12.49 16.84
C GLY A 31 4.13 11.85 16.92
N ASP A 32 4.21 10.51 16.97
CA ASP A 32 5.46 9.79 17.19
C ASP A 32 6.35 9.76 15.94
N ILE A 33 7.66 9.96 16.17
CA ILE A 33 8.73 9.80 15.17
C ILE A 33 9.86 8.99 15.81
N TRP A 34 10.45 8.06 15.09
CA TRP A 34 11.60 7.27 15.55
C TRP A 34 12.91 7.99 15.18
N SER A 35 13.37 8.85 16.04
CA SER A 35 14.54 9.71 15.81
C SER A 35 15.82 9.11 16.35
N THR A 36 15.78 8.49 17.52
CA THR A 36 16.94 7.86 18.18
C THR A 36 17.14 6.42 17.77
N ASP A 37 18.31 5.86 18.03
CA ASP A 37 18.57 4.45 17.75
C ASP A 37 17.81 3.55 18.75
N GLU A 38 17.59 4.02 19.97
CA GLU A 38 16.77 3.36 20.97
C GLU A 38 15.32 3.23 20.48
N ASP A 39 14.73 4.29 19.92
CA ASP A 39 13.37 4.24 19.34
C ASP A 39 13.27 3.16 18.26
N LYS A 40 14.26 3.12 17.36
CA LYS A 40 14.29 2.17 16.24
C LYS A 40 14.43 0.73 16.71
N ILE A 41 15.31 0.48 17.70
CA ILE A 41 15.48 -0.85 18.30
C ILE A 41 14.20 -1.28 19.01
N GLN A 42 13.63 -0.40 19.84
CA GLN A 42 12.39 -0.67 20.55
C GLN A 42 11.22 -0.94 19.60
N ALA A 43 11.16 -0.22 18.48
CA ALA A 43 10.15 -0.46 17.45
C ALA A 43 10.24 -1.87 16.85
N VAL A 44 11.44 -2.41 16.65
CA VAL A 44 11.63 -3.80 16.16
C VAL A 44 11.08 -4.81 17.16
N TYR A 45 11.42 -4.65 18.46
CA TYR A 45 10.95 -5.58 19.51
C TYR A 45 9.43 -5.48 19.72
N ASN A 46 8.87 -4.29 19.66
CA ASN A 46 7.43 -4.05 19.84
C ASN A 46 6.59 -4.43 18.62
N LEU A 47 7.19 -4.65 17.45
CA LEU A 47 6.47 -5.01 16.23
C LEU A 47 6.00 -6.45 16.29
N THR A 48 4.84 -6.68 16.91
CA THR A 48 4.24 -8.01 17.10
C THR A 48 2.86 -8.08 16.43
N THR A 49 2.63 -9.16 15.67
CA THR A 49 1.35 -9.34 14.99
C THR A 49 0.22 -9.69 15.94
N SER A 50 0.50 -10.40 17.05
CA SER A 50 -0.52 -10.90 17.98
C SER A 50 -1.27 -9.80 18.74
N SER A 51 -0.55 -8.78 19.21
CA SER A 51 -1.10 -7.65 19.98
C SER A 51 -1.38 -6.41 19.15
N TYR A 52 -1.16 -6.47 17.82
CA TYR A 52 -1.31 -5.31 16.95
C TYR A 52 -2.74 -4.79 16.89
N LYS A 53 -2.86 -3.46 17.04
CA LYS A 53 -4.06 -2.68 16.83
C LYS A 53 -3.72 -1.45 16.00
N ALA A 54 -4.34 -1.30 14.82
CA ALA A 54 -4.15 -0.15 13.97
C ALA A 54 -4.73 1.11 14.61
N LYS A 55 -4.01 2.23 14.50
CA LYS A 55 -4.53 3.55 14.87
C LYS A 55 -5.19 4.21 13.66
N PRO A 56 -6.14 5.13 13.86
CA PRO A 56 -6.73 5.89 12.77
C PRO A 56 -5.67 6.67 11.98
N LEU A 57 -5.92 6.86 10.70
CA LEU A 57 -5.05 7.63 9.84
C LEU A 57 -5.19 9.13 10.14
N LYS A 58 -4.09 9.87 10.08
CA LYS A 58 -4.13 11.33 10.09
C LYS A 58 -4.45 11.83 8.67
N ARG A 59 -5.61 12.46 8.49
CA ARG A 59 -6.01 13.03 7.20
C ARG A 59 -5.18 14.28 6.91
N THR A 60 -4.64 14.34 5.70
CA THR A 60 -3.99 15.54 5.15
C THR A 60 -4.34 15.67 3.67
N TYR A 61 -4.08 16.82 3.08
CA TYR A 61 -4.40 17.10 1.69
C TYR A 61 -3.15 17.56 0.96
N ILE A 62 -2.91 16.98 -0.20
CA ILE A 62 -1.83 17.40 -1.12
C ILE A 62 -2.44 17.95 -2.40
N GLU A 63 -1.82 18.97 -2.95
CA GLU A 63 -2.25 19.58 -4.20
C GLU A 63 -2.04 18.63 -5.37
N LYS A 64 -3.02 18.55 -6.27
CA LYS A 64 -2.83 17.85 -7.54
C LYS A 64 -2.13 18.81 -8.51
N TYR A 65 -1.07 18.30 -9.15
CA TYR A 65 -0.34 19.09 -10.15
C TYR A 65 -1.30 19.61 -11.24
N GLY A 66 -1.29 20.93 -11.47
CA GLY A 66 -2.13 21.58 -12.50
C GLY A 66 -3.63 21.63 -12.22
N LYS A 67 -4.12 21.26 -11.02
CA LYS A 67 -5.55 21.30 -10.67
C LYS A 67 -5.77 22.00 -9.33
N LYS A 68 -6.91 22.69 -9.18
CA LYS A 68 -7.33 23.31 -7.90
C LYS A 68 -7.76 22.28 -6.85
N GLU A 69 -8.07 21.07 -7.27
CA GLU A 69 -8.49 19.98 -6.39
C GLU A 69 -7.32 19.43 -5.56
N LYS A 70 -7.58 19.12 -4.31
CA LYS A 70 -6.63 18.46 -3.42
C LYS A 70 -6.89 16.96 -3.36
N ARG A 71 -5.82 16.17 -3.26
CA ARG A 71 -5.90 14.72 -3.04
C ARG A 71 -5.87 14.45 -1.54
N PRO A 72 -6.86 13.75 -0.98
CA PRO A 72 -6.81 13.32 0.40
C PRO A 72 -5.73 12.24 0.59
N LEU A 73 -4.94 12.35 1.64
CA LEU A 73 -3.92 11.39 2.01
C LEU A 73 -4.14 10.96 3.46
N GLY A 74 -4.09 9.67 3.72
CA GLY A 74 -4.14 9.11 5.07
C GLY A 74 -2.73 8.75 5.54
N ILE A 75 -2.24 9.44 6.57
CA ILE A 75 -0.91 9.19 7.13
C ILE A 75 -1.02 8.21 8.29
N PRO A 76 -0.51 6.96 8.15
CA PRO A 76 -0.47 6.00 9.26
C PRO A 76 0.61 6.38 10.28
N THR A 77 0.52 5.85 11.49
CA THR A 77 1.58 5.96 12.50
C THR A 77 2.85 5.25 12.03
N MET A 78 3.98 5.51 12.68
CA MET A 78 5.24 4.82 12.37
C MET A 78 5.10 3.31 12.56
N THR A 79 4.44 2.89 13.63
CA THR A 79 4.16 1.47 13.93
C THR A 79 3.26 0.83 12.86
N ASP A 80 2.22 1.54 12.42
CA ASP A 80 1.33 1.03 11.37
C ASP A 80 2.05 0.90 10.03
N ARG A 81 2.93 1.85 9.68
CA ARG A 81 3.77 1.74 8.48
C ARG A 81 4.71 0.54 8.56
N ALA A 82 5.33 0.31 9.73
CA ALA A 82 6.20 -0.85 9.91
C ALA A 82 5.42 -2.16 9.84
N MET A 83 4.22 -2.22 10.42
CA MET A 83 3.36 -3.40 10.32
C MET A 83 2.91 -3.64 8.87
N GLN A 84 2.53 -2.60 8.14
CA GLN A 84 2.24 -2.70 6.70
C GLN A 84 3.47 -3.19 5.92
N GLY A 85 4.66 -2.67 6.23
CA GLY A 85 5.92 -3.12 5.64
C GLY A 85 6.21 -4.59 5.92
N LEU A 86 5.97 -5.05 7.13
CA LEU A 86 6.14 -6.45 7.55
C LEU A 86 5.16 -7.38 6.81
N GLN A 87 3.89 -7.01 6.73
CA GLN A 87 2.89 -7.77 5.96
C GLN A 87 3.22 -7.77 4.46
N LEU A 88 3.72 -6.65 3.94
CA LEU A 88 4.12 -6.55 2.54
C LEU A 88 5.30 -7.46 2.20
N LEU A 89 6.29 -7.62 3.09
CA LEU A 89 7.39 -8.58 2.89
C LEU A 89 6.88 -10.02 2.72
N ALA A 90 5.80 -10.36 3.41
CA ALA A 90 5.19 -11.68 3.33
C ALA A 90 4.24 -11.86 2.14
N LEU A 91 3.62 -10.76 1.66
CA LEU A 91 2.63 -10.79 0.58
C LEU A 91 3.26 -10.55 -0.81
N ALA A 92 4.31 -9.72 -0.89
CA ALA A 92 4.88 -9.32 -2.17
C ALA A 92 5.33 -10.49 -3.07
N PRO A 93 5.96 -11.56 -2.55
CA PRO A 93 6.31 -12.71 -3.39
C PRO A 93 5.08 -13.39 -4.01
N ILE A 94 3.97 -13.47 -3.26
CA ILE A 94 2.72 -14.06 -3.76
C ILE A 94 2.13 -13.14 -4.83
N ALA A 95 1.99 -11.86 -4.51
CA ALA A 95 1.46 -10.87 -5.44
C ALA A 95 2.25 -10.84 -6.76
N GLU A 96 3.59 -10.95 -6.69
CA GLU A 96 4.44 -10.92 -7.88
C GLU A 96 4.33 -12.20 -8.73
N THR A 97 4.13 -13.36 -8.11
CA THR A 97 4.01 -14.63 -8.82
C THR A 97 2.64 -14.86 -9.44
N THR A 98 1.58 -14.30 -8.86
CA THR A 98 0.20 -14.45 -9.35
C THR A 98 -0.24 -13.33 -10.28
N ALA A 99 0.43 -12.16 -10.20
CA ALA A 99 0.04 -10.98 -10.96
C ALA A 99 0.23 -11.15 -12.46
N ASP A 100 -0.62 -10.45 -13.19
CA ASP A 100 -0.51 -10.30 -14.64
C ASP A 100 0.90 -9.84 -15.07
N LYS A 101 1.42 -10.48 -16.11
CA LYS A 101 2.78 -10.25 -16.63
C LYS A 101 2.94 -8.86 -17.22
N VAL A 102 1.86 -8.27 -17.72
CA VAL A 102 1.85 -6.95 -18.38
C VAL A 102 1.38 -5.81 -17.47
N SER A 103 1.16 -6.10 -16.19
CA SER A 103 0.92 -5.08 -15.17
C SER A 103 2.25 -4.46 -14.70
N PHE A 104 2.38 -3.13 -14.76
CA PHE A 104 3.63 -2.42 -14.42
C PHE A 104 3.49 -1.52 -13.19
N GLY A 105 2.32 -0.94 -12.95
CA GLY A 105 2.11 0.03 -11.89
C GLY A 105 2.36 -0.52 -10.49
N PHE A 106 3.11 0.23 -9.65
CA PHE A 106 3.39 -0.10 -8.24
C PHE A 106 4.09 -1.43 -7.99
N ARG A 107 4.65 -2.07 -9.00
CA ARG A 107 5.40 -3.32 -8.88
C ARG A 107 6.89 -3.06 -8.71
N GLN A 108 7.53 -3.90 -7.88
CA GLN A 108 8.98 -3.81 -7.65
C GLN A 108 9.74 -4.12 -8.94
N ASN A 109 10.82 -3.37 -9.18
CA ASN A 109 11.70 -3.52 -10.35
C ASN A 109 10.98 -3.34 -11.69
N ARG A 110 9.85 -2.63 -11.72
CA ARG A 110 9.16 -2.21 -12.94
C ARG A 110 8.99 -0.69 -12.95
N CYS A 111 9.09 -0.11 -14.13
CA CYS A 111 8.98 1.32 -14.32
C CYS A 111 8.11 1.67 -15.54
N ALA A 112 7.83 2.94 -15.72
CA ALA A 112 7.03 3.42 -16.86
C ALA A 112 7.73 3.14 -18.20
N GLN A 113 9.06 3.15 -18.22
CA GLN A 113 9.85 2.85 -19.41
C GLN A 113 9.63 1.40 -19.89
N ASP A 114 9.53 0.43 -18.95
CA ASP A 114 9.24 -0.97 -19.29
C ASP A 114 7.87 -1.10 -19.96
N ALA A 115 6.86 -0.37 -19.44
CA ALA A 115 5.53 -0.34 -20.03
C ALA A 115 5.55 0.28 -21.44
N MET A 116 6.29 1.38 -21.63
CA MET A 116 6.43 2.02 -22.93
C MET A 116 7.16 1.13 -23.94
N GLU A 117 8.23 0.46 -23.53
CA GLU A 117 8.95 -0.50 -24.38
C GLU A 117 8.04 -1.65 -24.79
N TYR A 118 7.25 -2.17 -23.85
CA TYR A 118 6.29 -3.24 -24.15
C TYR A 118 5.22 -2.78 -25.14
N MET A 119 4.61 -1.61 -24.93
CA MET A 119 3.65 -1.03 -25.87
C MET A 119 4.27 -0.81 -27.25
N PHE A 120 5.49 -0.29 -27.34
CA PHE A 120 6.18 -0.11 -28.59
C PHE A 120 6.35 -1.45 -29.35
N LYS A 121 6.78 -2.50 -28.65
CA LYS A 121 6.93 -3.84 -29.25
C LYS A 121 5.62 -4.40 -29.80
N LEU A 122 4.50 -4.10 -29.14
CA LEU A 122 3.17 -4.57 -29.55
C LEU A 122 2.60 -3.76 -30.73
N LEU A 123 2.82 -2.45 -30.76
CA LEU A 123 2.10 -1.53 -31.66
C LEU A 123 2.91 -1.07 -32.87
N SER A 124 4.23 -1.31 -32.92
CA SER A 124 5.11 -0.78 -33.97
C SER A 124 5.12 -1.57 -35.28
N ARG A 125 4.50 -2.73 -35.34
CA ARG A 125 4.53 -3.60 -36.52
C ARG A 125 3.33 -3.34 -37.43
N LYS A 126 3.48 -3.57 -38.75
CA LYS A 126 2.38 -3.49 -39.74
C LYS A 126 1.20 -4.43 -39.44
N THR A 127 1.46 -5.51 -38.70
CA THR A 127 0.45 -6.51 -38.28
C THR A 127 -0.08 -6.26 -36.88
N SER A 128 0.29 -5.14 -36.25
CA SER A 128 -0.18 -4.77 -34.91
C SER A 128 -1.67 -4.43 -34.92
N PRO A 129 -2.35 -4.57 -33.75
CA PRO A 129 -3.73 -4.12 -33.61
C PRO A 129 -3.89 -2.63 -33.96
N GLU A 130 -4.94 -2.29 -34.68
CA GLU A 130 -5.26 -0.91 -35.06
C GLU A 130 -6.10 -0.17 -34.01
N TRP A 131 -6.71 -0.93 -33.10
CA TRP A 131 -7.59 -0.39 -32.06
C TRP A 131 -6.92 -0.48 -30.69
N ILE A 132 -7.00 0.61 -29.94
CA ILE A 132 -6.51 0.71 -28.56
C ILE A 132 -7.68 1.15 -27.68
N LEU A 133 -7.95 0.38 -26.61
CA LEU A 133 -8.86 0.78 -25.56
C LEU A 133 -8.07 1.44 -24.44
N GLU A 134 -8.33 2.72 -24.17
CA GLU A 134 -7.82 3.43 -23.00
C GLU A 134 -8.92 3.52 -21.95
N GLY A 135 -8.64 3.08 -20.73
CA GLY A 135 -9.57 3.11 -19.61
C GLY A 135 -8.93 3.66 -18.35
N ASP A 136 -9.68 4.43 -17.55
CA ASP A 136 -9.27 4.89 -16.23
C ASP A 136 -10.36 4.58 -15.21
N ILE A 137 -9.95 4.14 -14.01
CA ILE A 137 -10.88 3.77 -12.93
C ILE A 137 -11.06 4.98 -12.01
N LYS A 138 -12.23 5.59 -12.08
CA LYS A 138 -12.57 6.73 -11.21
C LYS A 138 -12.57 6.31 -9.75
N GLY A 139 -11.69 6.94 -8.94
CA GLY A 139 -11.62 6.69 -7.51
C GLY A 139 -11.22 5.25 -7.15
N CYS A 140 -10.34 4.62 -7.93
CA CYS A 140 -9.95 3.22 -7.78
C CYS A 140 -9.68 2.84 -6.31
N PHE A 141 -8.79 3.57 -5.63
CA PHE A 141 -8.43 3.29 -4.23
C PHE A 141 -9.57 3.52 -3.24
N ASP A 142 -10.54 4.36 -3.57
CA ASP A 142 -11.61 4.77 -2.66
C ASP A 142 -12.81 3.80 -2.72
N ASN A 143 -12.93 3.00 -3.77
CA ASN A 143 -14.11 2.16 -4.05
C ASN A 143 -13.84 0.65 -4.01
N ILE A 144 -12.65 0.20 -3.61
CA ILE A 144 -12.36 -1.24 -3.49
C ILE A 144 -13.15 -1.84 -2.32
N SER A 145 -13.91 -2.91 -2.58
CA SER A 145 -14.67 -3.62 -1.56
C SER A 145 -13.76 -4.23 -0.49
N HIS A 146 -13.97 -3.87 0.78
CA HIS A 146 -13.26 -4.48 1.91
C HIS A 146 -13.53 -5.99 2.01
N ASP A 147 -14.78 -6.40 1.80
CA ASP A 147 -15.16 -7.80 1.92
C ASP A 147 -14.52 -8.64 0.82
N TRP A 148 -14.48 -8.13 -0.42
CA TRP A 148 -13.76 -8.78 -1.50
C TRP A 148 -12.26 -8.94 -1.19
N MET A 149 -11.59 -7.88 -0.73
CA MET A 149 -10.18 -7.95 -0.35
C MET A 149 -9.94 -8.96 0.79
N LEU A 150 -10.81 -8.94 1.80
CA LEU A 150 -10.72 -9.87 2.92
C LEU A 150 -10.97 -11.32 2.51
N GLU A 151 -11.75 -11.59 1.50
CA GLU A 151 -11.99 -12.93 0.98
C GLU A 151 -10.85 -13.42 0.09
N ASN A 152 -10.44 -12.61 -0.86
CA ASN A 152 -9.61 -13.05 -1.99
C ASN A 152 -8.10 -12.83 -1.81
N ILE A 153 -7.66 -11.79 -1.06
CA ILE A 153 -6.23 -11.53 -0.90
C ILE A 153 -5.65 -12.44 0.19
N PRO A 154 -4.63 -13.28 -0.09
CA PRO A 154 -4.06 -14.23 0.86
C PRO A 154 -3.11 -13.54 1.87
N SER A 155 -3.67 -12.72 2.76
CA SER A 155 -2.96 -12.01 3.83
C SER A 155 -3.57 -12.34 5.19
N ASP A 156 -2.92 -11.95 6.30
CA ASP A 156 -3.52 -12.05 7.64
C ASP A 156 -4.81 -11.22 7.70
N LYS A 157 -5.95 -11.89 7.68
CA LYS A 157 -7.28 -11.24 7.59
C LYS A 157 -7.58 -10.34 8.79
N ARG A 158 -7.04 -10.66 9.97
CA ARG A 158 -7.20 -9.87 11.18
C ARG A 158 -6.46 -8.54 11.05
N ILE A 159 -5.22 -8.57 10.60
CA ILE A 159 -4.40 -7.36 10.42
C ILE A 159 -4.92 -6.55 9.23
N MET A 160 -5.24 -7.21 8.11
CA MET A 160 -5.82 -6.53 6.94
C MET A 160 -7.11 -5.78 7.31
N ARG A 161 -8.02 -6.42 8.04
CA ARG A 161 -9.27 -5.77 8.49
C ARG A 161 -8.99 -4.51 9.30
N GLN A 162 -7.95 -4.51 10.13
CA GLN A 162 -7.56 -3.34 10.91
C GLN A 162 -7.02 -2.23 10.00
N PHE A 163 -6.18 -2.53 9.00
CA PHE A 163 -5.71 -1.52 8.05
C PHE A 163 -6.84 -0.87 7.25
N LEU A 164 -7.82 -1.69 6.83
CA LEU A 164 -8.94 -1.23 6.02
C LEU A 164 -9.96 -0.41 6.83
N ARG A 165 -10.20 -0.81 8.09
CA ARG A 165 -11.27 -0.27 8.93
C ARG A 165 -10.79 0.63 10.08
N CYS A 166 -9.51 1.06 10.08
CA CYS A 166 -8.99 1.92 11.15
C CYS A 166 -9.60 3.32 11.17
N GLY A 167 -10.23 3.74 10.09
CA GLY A 167 -10.77 5.09 9.95
C GLY A 167 -9.70 6.16 9.78
N TYR A 168 -10.13 7.40 9.74
CA TYR A 168 -9.23 8.55 9.70
C TYR A 168 -9.72 9.67 10.60
N VAL A 169 -8.79 10.48 11.10
CA VAL A 169 -9.09 11.68 11.88
C VAL A 169 -8.85 12.92 11.03
N GLU A 170 -9.86 13.75 10.97
CA GLU A 170 -9.85 15.05 10.32
C GLU A 170 -10.50 16.07 11.24
N ASN A 171 -9.88 17.23 11.44
CA ASN A 171 -10.38 18.30 12.33
C ASN A 171 -10.77 17.76 13.73
N LYS A 172 -9.94 16.87 14.29
CA LYS A 172 -10.15 16.23 15.61
C LYS A 172 -11.40 15.31 15.67
N ARG A 173 -12.01 14.94 14.54
CA ARG A 173 -13.13 14.01 14.48
C ARG A 173 -12.71 12.72 13.78
N LEU A 174 -13.15 11.60 14.30
CA LEU A 174 -12.93 10.27 13.71
C LEU A 174 -14.03 9.97 12.70
N PHE A 175 -13.61 9.58 11.49
CA PHE A 175 -14.49 9.11 10.42
C PHE A 175 -14.22 7.63 10.14
N PRO A 176 -15.23 6.78 10.03
CA PRO A 176 -15.05 5.39 9.67
C PRO A 176 -14.67 5.25 8.19
N THR A 177 -14.02 4.12 7.86
CA THR A 177 -13.80 3.68 6.47
C THR A 177 -14.57 2.39 6.25
N THR A 178 -15.48 2.40 5.28
CA THR A 178 -16.35 1.27 4.94
C THR A 178 -15.94 0.54 3.68
N GLU A 179 -15.20 1.24 2.83
CA GLU A 179 -14.66 0.74 1.56
C GLU A 179 -13.34 1.45 1.24
N GLY A 180 -12.67 0.99 0.21
CA GLY A 180 -11.42 1.56 -0.27
C GLY A 180 -10.19 1.08 0.48
N SER A 181 -9.03 1.37 -0.09
CA SER A 181 -7.72 1.15 0.53
C SER A 181 -7.05 2.50 0.79
N PRO A 182 -6.52 2.75 2.00
CA PRO A 182 -6.00 4.07 2.35
C PRO A 182 -4.91 4.56 1.40
N GLN A 183 -5.11 5.72 0.78
CA GLN A 183 -4.07 6.37 0.00
C GLN A 183 -2.96 6.84 0.94
N GLY A 184 -1.73 6.34 0.71
CA GLY A 184 -0.55 6.63 1.54
C GLY A 184 -0.07 5.45 2.39
N GLY A 185 -0.81 4.35 2.44
CA GLY A 185 -0.35 3.10 3.05
C GLY A 185 0.70 2.39 2.18
N LEU A 186 1.71 1.77 2.82
CA LEU A 186 2.76 1.02 2.11
C LEU A 186 2.25 -0.21 1.36
N ILE A 187 1.20 -0.86 1.88
CA ILE A 187 0.65 -2.10 1.34
C ILE A 187 -0.51 -1.86 0.38
N SER A 188 -1.15 -0.69 0.43
CA SER A 188 -2.35 -0.37 -0.36
C SER A 188 -2.17 -0.54 -1.87
N PRO A 189 -1.03 -0.16 -2.48
CA PRO A 189 -0.81 -0.41 -3.90
C PRO A 189 -0.82 -1.90 -4.27
N THR A 190 -0.27 -2.75 -3.40
CA THR A 190 -0.27 -4.20 -3.62
C THR A 190 -1.68 -4.78 -3.51
N TYR A 191 -2.48 -4.32 -2.55
CA TYR A 191 -3.88 -4.71 -2.45
C TYR A 191 -4.68 -4.29 -3.69
N ALA A 192 -4.49 -3.06 -4.18
CA ALA A 192 -5.13 -2.58 -5.40
C ALA A 192 -4.74 -3.43 -6.61
N ASN A 193 -3.44 -3.72 -6.81
CA ASN A 193 -2.98 -4.57 -7.90
C ASN A 193 -3.60 -5.96 -7.84
N MET A 194 -3.64 -6.60 -6.65
CA MET A 194 -4.25 -7.92 -6.50
C MET A 194 -5.77 -7.91 -6.71
N THR A 195 -6.43 -6.78 -6.46
CA THR A 195 -7.87 -6.62 -6.74
C THR A 195 -8.14 -6.47 -8.23
N LEU A 196 -7.25 -5.80 -8.95
CA LEU A 196 -7.38 -5.54 -10.39
C LEU A 196 -6.79 -6.66 -11.25
N ASP A 197 -6.16 -7.66 -10.64
CA ASP A 197 -5.59 -8.80 -11.37
C ASP A 197 -6.69 -9.58 -12.11
N GLY A 198 -6.47 -9.87 -13.37
CA GLY A 198 -7.41 -10.58 -14.22
C GLY A 198 -8.36 -9.69 -15.05
N LEU A 199 -8.17 -8.38 -15.09
CA LEU A 199 -8.92 -7.48 -15.99
C LEU A 199 -8.78 -7.85 -17.48
N GLU A 200 -7.73 -8.57 -17.84
CA GLU A 200 -7.46 -9.03 -19.22
C GLU A 200 -8.19 -10.35 -19.57
N ARG A 201 -8.82 -10.98 -18.61
CA ARG A 201 -9.52 -12.27 -18.78
C ARG A 201 -11.00 -12.06 -18.96
#